data_403d5598a7228abed939432480ba755a
#
_entry.id   403d5598a7228abed939432480ba755a
#
_cell.length_a   1.000
_cell.length_b   1.000
_cell.length_c   1.000
_cell.angle_alpha   90.00
_cell.angle_beta   90.00
_cell.angle_gamma   90.00
#
_symmetry.space_group_name_H-M   'P 1'
#
loop_
_entity.id
_entity.type
_entity.pdbx_description
1 polymer ?
#
loop_
_entity_poly.entity_id
_entity_poly.type
_entity_poly.pdbx_seq_one_letter_code
_entity_poly.pdbx_strand_id
1 'polypeptide(L)'
;QPLNIDEDFSFFNPKAGIFWKINNNNNLYASFSVANKEPTRNNYTDNLFAAQPKSERMFDYEVGYTFRKGWFNAGVNLYYMDYKNQLVLNGQLNEIGEAVAENVKDSYRMGIELMAGARITNWLRWDINATWSRNRIKNYTEYLSDVNEDWKDMYSENWGISQTTRYIGTTPISFSPDFMANSLISLDYKGFNASLQTQYVSKQYLNNAHQEDCTLDAYCVSNLNLGYTFKLKGLKSVNVGVTIYNLFDETYESNGYASGSAVYEGHGKNQIKDKDSKLLYTSNYAAYYPN
;
A
#
# COMPACT_ATOMS: atom_id res chain seq x y z
N GLN A 1 7.98 28.42 15.01
CA GLN A 1 6.97 28.56 16.07
C GLN A 1 6.68 27.17 16.66
N PRO A 2 6.51 27.06 17.99
CA PRO A 2 6.08 25.76 18.54
C PRO A 2 4.69 25.44 18.01
N LEU A 3 4.54 24.24 17.46
CA LEU A 3 3.24 23.74 17.03
C LEU A 3 2.40 23.48 18.27
N ASN A 4 1.37 24.26 18.50
CA ASN A 4 0.40 24.04 19.58
C ASN A 4 -0.91 23.55 18.94
N ILE A 5 -1.07 22.24 18.88
CA ILE A 5 -2.26 21.58 18.35
C ILE A 5 -2.95 20.91 19.51
N ASP A 6 -4.19 21.31 19.76
CA ASP A 6 -5.09 20.73 20.75
C ASP A 6 -6.44 20.50 20.07
N GLU A 7 -6.66 19.28 19.58
CA GLU A 7 -7.86 18.90 18.83
C GLU A 7 -8.46 17.62 19.42
N ASP A 8 -9.75 17.67 19.70
CA ASP A 8 -10.55 16.54 20.16
C ASP A 8 -11.36 15.93 19.01
N PHE A 9 -11.27 14.63 18.86
CA PHE A 9 -12.02 13.87 17.85
C PHE A 9 -13.06 12.96 18.50
N SER A 10 -14.29 13.02 18.01
CA SER A 10 -15.36 12.11 18.42
C SER A 10 -15.95 11.45 17.18
N PHE A 11 -15.95 10.11 17.16
CA PHE A 11 -16.40 9.35 16.00
C PHE A 11 -17.50 8.36 16.34
N PHE A 12 -18.47 8.23 15.43
CA PHE A 12 -19.45 7.16 15.44
C PHE A 12 -19.15 6.17 14.32
N ASN A 13 -18.84 4.90 14.70
CA ASN A 13 -18.40 3.83 13.81
C ASN A 13 -19.41 2.67 13.80
N PRO A 14 -20.60 2.82 13.18
CA PRO A 14 -21.60 1.76 13.13
C PRO A 14 -21.13 0.60 12.25
N LYS A 15 -21.55 -0.62 12.62
CA LYS A 15 -21.36 -1.84 11.86
C LYS A 15 -22.65 -2.65 11.83
N ALA A 16 -22.99 -3.21 10.68
CA ALA A 16 -24.10 -4.13 10.49
C ALA A 16 -23.72 -5.24 9.52
N GLY A 17 -24.27 -6.42 9.70
CA GLY A 17 -24.01 -7.54 8.81
C GLY A 17 -25.05 -8.62 8.89
N ILE A 18 -25.17 -9.37 7.82
CA ILE A 18 -26.04 -10.54 7.69
C ILE A 18 -25.16 -11.74 7.34
N PHE A 19 -25.33 -12.81 8.06
CA PHE A 19 -24.72 -14.10 7.77
C PHE A 19 -25.80 -15.13 7.50
N TRP A 20 -25.72 -15.78 6.34
CA TRP A 20 -26.65 -16.80 5.94
C TRP A 20 -25.93 -18.14 5.73
N LYS A 21 -26.24 -19.10 6.59
CA LYS A 21 -25.83 -20.49 6.45
C LYS A 21 -26.81 -21.18 5.47
N ILE A 22 -26.45 -21.26 4.19
CA ILE A 22 -27.28 -21.88 3.15
C ILE A 22 -27.42 -23.39 3.44
N ASN A 23 -26.30 -24.04 3.82
CA ASN A 23 -26.25 -25.42 4.29
C ASN A 23 -24.93 -25.65 5.07
N ASN A 24 -24.61 -26.90 5.41
CA ASN A 24 -23.40 -27.21 6.19
C ASN A 24 -22.07 -26.89 5.50
N ASN A 25 -22.09 -26.72 4.19
CA ASN A 25 -20.88 -26.46 3.38
C ASN A 25 -20.81 -25.05 2.81
N ASN A 26 -21.95 -24.34 2.75
CA ASN A 26 -22.08 -23.09 2.00
C ASN A 26 -22.60 -21.98 2.90
N ASN A 27 -21.87 -20.86 2.94
CA ASN A 27 -22.27 -19.66 3.67
C ASN A 27 -22.13 -18.42 2.78
N LEU A 28 -23.04 -17.50 2.98
CA LEU A 28 -23.02 -16.16 2.39
C LEU A 28 -23.01 -15.14 3.51
N TYR A 29 -22.29 -14.03 3.33
CA TYR A 29 -22.40 -12.89 4.22
C TYR A 29 -22.42 -11.58 3.44
N ALA A 30 -23.00 -10.57 4.05
CA ALA A 30 -22.89 -9.19 3.61
C ALA A 30 -22.67 -8.31 4.85
N SER A 31 -21.82 -7.32 4.74
CA SER A 31 -21.53 -6.38 5.82
C SER A 31 -21.41 -4.96 5.31
N PHE A 32 -21.71 -4.04 6.21
CA PHE A 32 -21.49 -2.61 6.06
C PHE A 32 -20.83 -2.07 7.33
N SER A 33 -19.80 -1.28 7.18
CA SER A 33 -19.18 -0.59 8.32
C SER A 33 -18.76 0.83 7.98
N VAL A 34 -18.74 1.68 9.02
CA VAL A 34 -18.14 3.00 8.97
C VAL A 34 -16.94 3.01 9.89
N ALA A 35 -15.82 3.48 9.41
CA ALA A 35 -14.62 3.69 10.21
C ALA A 35 -14.13 5.14 10.03
N ASN A 36 -13.66 5.73 11.13
CA ASN A 36 -12.99 7.02 11.10
C ASN A 36 -11.61 6.87 11.72
N LYS A 37 -10.67 7.69 11.26
CA LYS A 37 -9.31 7.75 11.79
C LYS A 37 -8.87 9.19 11.91
N GLU A 38 -8.35 9.55 13.07
CA GLU A 38 -7.73 10.85 13.31
C GLU A 38 -6.37 10.94 12.62
N PRO A 39 -5.91 12.14 12.25
CA PRO A 39 -4.54 12.37 11.82
C PRO A 39 -3.56 12.03 12.94
N THR A 40 -2.41 11.48 12.57
CA THR A 40 -1.31 11.28 13.52
C THR A 40 -0.53 12.58 13.73
N ARG A 41 0.27 12.63 14.80
CA ARG A 41 1.16 13.78 15.06
C ARG A 41 2.02 14.13 13.84
N ASN A 42 2.57 13.12 13.16
CA ASN A 42 3.43 13.31 11.99
C ASN A 42 2.69 14.01 10.84
N ASN A 43 1.39 13.76 10.66
CA ASN A 43 0.62 14.44 9.63
C ASN A 43 0.55 15.97 9.83
N TYR A 44 0.67 16.44 11.08
CA TYR A 44 0.71 17.87 11.41
C TYR A 44 2.11 18.46 11.31
N THR A 45 3.16 17.66 11.58
CA THR A 45 4.54 18.15 11.63
C THR A 45 5.27 18.09 10.30
N ASP A 46 4.94 17.10 9.45
CA ASP A 46 5.69 16.80 8.23
C ASP A 46 5.31 17.71 7.06
N ASN A 47 4.18 18.38 7.15
CA ASN A 47 3.68 19.25 6.08
C ASN A 47 3.25 20.61 6.63
N LEU A 48 4.18 21.34 7.22
CA LEU A 48 3.94 22.64 7.88
C LEU A 48 3.36 23.74 6.97
N PHE A 49 3.49 23.58 5.66
CA PHE A 49 3.02 24.56 4.66
C PHE A 49 1.72 24.14 3.95
N ALA A 50 1.27 22.91 4.18
CA ALA A 50 0.00 22.42 3.63
C ALA A 50 -1.20 22.79 4.50
N ALA A 51 -2.39 22.53 3.99
CA ALA A 51 -3.61 22.62 4.77
C ALA A 51 -3.56 21.64 5.97
N GLN A 52 -4.13 22.07 7.12
CA GLN A 52 -4.21 21.22 8.29
C GLN A 52 -4.85 19.86 7.94
N PRO A 53 -4.27 18.75 8.43
CA PRO A 53 -4.79 17.41 8.14
C PRO A 53 -6.19 17.24 8.76
N LYS A 54 -7.04 16.51 8.03
CA LYS A 54 -8.41 16.20 8.44
C LYS A 54 -8.53 14.73 8.77
N SER A 55 -9.48 14.39 9.64
CA SER A 55 -9.83 12.99 9.89
C SER A 55 -10.35 12.30 8.63
N GLU A 56 -9.92 11.05 8.44
CA GLU A 56 -10.46 10.17 7.39
C GLU A 56 -11.79 9.57 7.82
N ARG A 57 -12.65 9.29 6.84
CA ARG A 57 -13.84 8.44 7.00
C ARG A 57 -13.91 7.43 5.86
N MET A 58 -14.19 6.19 6.21
CA MET A 58 -14.37 5.09 5.29
C MET A 58 -15.79 4.51 5.44
N PHE A 59 -16.44 4.25 4.33
CA PHE A 59 -17.64 3.42 4.24
C PHE A 59 -17.24 2.13 3.54
N ASP A 60 -17.40 1.01 4.22
CA ASP A 60 -16.97 -0.30 3.77
C ASP A 60 -18.19 -1.21 3.53
N TYR A 61 -18.26 -1.76 2.34
CA TYR A 61 -19.30 -2.69 1.87
C TYR A 61 -18.65 -3.97 1.43
N GLU A 62 -19.05 -5.08 2.03
CA GLU A 62 -18.52 -6.39 1.68
C GLU A 62 -19.63 -7.39 1.41
N VAL A 63 -19.40 -8.28 0.43
CA VAL A 63 -20.21 -9.48 0.18
C VAL A 63 -19.29 -10.64 -0.07
N GLY A 64 -19.46 -11.71 0.71
CA GLY A 64 -18.59 -12.87 0.59
C GLY A 64 -19.34 -14.18 0.63
N TYR A 65 -18.79 -15.15 -0.07
CA TYR A 65 -19.25 -16.52 -0.10
C TYR A 65 -18.14 -17.47 0.29
N THR A 66 -18.45 -18.45 1.12
CA THR A 66 -17.50 -19.50 1.52
C THR A 66 -18.09 -20.90 1.29
N PHE A 67 -17.24 -21.77 0.75
CA PHE A 67 -17.51 -23.19 0.58
C PHE A 67 -16.51 -24.02 1.40
N ARG A 68 -16.99 -25.05 2.12
CA ARG A 68 -16.13 -25.97 2.87
C ARG A 68 -16.65 -27.40 2.72
N LYS A 69 -15.80 -28.31 2.28
CA LYS A 69 -16.13 -29.72 2.17
C LYS A 69 -14.89 -30.59 2.46
N GLY A 70 -14.81 -31.11 3.69
CA GLY A 70 -13.77 -32.08 4.08
C GLY A 70 -12.33 -31.71 3.71
N TRP A 71 -11.94 -32.07 2.51
CA TRP A 71 -10.57 -31.85 2.00
C TRP A 71 -10.36 -30.50 1.28
N PHE A 72 -11.43 -29.77 0.97
CA PHE A 72 -11.38 -28.54 0.17
C PHE A 72 -12.17 -27.40 0.81
N ASN A 73 -11.63 -26.21 0.77
CA ASN A 73 -12.32 -24.96 1.09
C ASN A 73 -12.02 -23.90 0.04
N ALA A 74 -12.99 -23.05 -0.23
CA ALA A 74 -12.84 -21.89 -1.10
C ALA A 74 -13.68 -20.73 -0.59
N GLY A 75 -13.29 -19.52 -0.94
CA GLY A 75 -14.02 -18.31 -0.62
C GLY A 75 -13.80 -17.23 -1.67
N VAL A 76 -14.79 -16.39 -1.82
CA VAL A 76 -14.72 -15.15 -2.59
C VAL A 76 -15.28 -14.03 -1.73
N ASN A 77 -14.59 -12.89 -1.69
CA ASN A 77 -15.07 -11.66 -1.09
C ASN A 77 -15.03 -10.56 -2.15
N LEU A 78 -16.11 -9.81 -2.27
CA LEU A 78 -16.19 -8.58 -3.03
C LEU A 78 -16.25 -7.44 -2.03
N TYR A 79 -15.42 -6.42 -2.21
CA TYR A 79 -15.40 -5.26 -1.33
C TYR A 79 -15.42 -3.95 -2.11
N TYR A 80 -16.02 -2.94 -1.51
CA TYR A 80 -15.98 -1.56 -1.97
C TYR A 80 -15.86 -0.63 -0.76
N MET A 81 -14.76 0.10 -0.68
CA MET A 81 -14.45 1.06 0.36
C MET A 81 -14.46 2.46 -0.23
N ASP A 82 -15.41 3.31 0.17
CA ASP A 82 -15.46 4.74 -0.21
C ASP A 82 -14.85 5.58 0.90
N TYR A 83 -13.84 6.35 0.56
CA TYR A 83 -13.11 7.19 1.51
C TYR A 83 -13.42 8.66 1.30
N LYS A 84 -13.51 9.37 2.44
CA LYS A 84 -13.55 10.83 2.49
C LYS A 84 -12.35 11.32 3.30
N ASN A 85 -11.63 12.29 2.74
CA ASN A 85 -10.41 12.86 3.31
C ASN A 85 -9.36 11.77 3.66
N GLN A 86 -9.21 10.75 2.83
CA GLN A 86 -8.20 9.72 3.06
C GLN A 86 -6.80 10.34 3.12
N LEU A 87 -6.01 9.96 4.13
CA LEU A 87 -4.59 10.28 4.19
C LEU A 87 -3.82 9.27 3.33
N VAL A 88 -3.27 9.72 2.23
CA VAL A 88 -2.48 8.91 1.29
C VAL A 88 -1.06 9.41 1.22
N LEU A 89 -0.10 8.49 1.04
CA LEU A 89 1.29 8.86 0.81
C LEU A 89 1.39 9.62 -0.52
N ASN A 90 2.03 10.78 -0.51
CA ASN A 90 2.20 11.61 -1.70
C ASN A 90 3.51 11.31 -2.47
N GLY A 91 4.32 10.37 -1.97
CA GLY A 91 5.61 9.99 -2.54
C GLY A 91 6.79 10.81 -2.01
N GLN A 92 6.56 11.85 -1.23
CA GLN A 92 7.61 12.69 -0.65
C GLN A 92 8.14 12.12 0.67
N LEU A 93 9.36 12.53 1.02
CA LEU A 93 9.94 12.29 2.34
C LEU A 93 10.06 13.62 3.09
N ASN A 94 9.89 13.59 4.40
CA ASN A 94 10.20 14.71 5.27
C ASN A 94 11.72 14.86 5.49
N GLU A 95 12.14 15.85 6.27
CA GLU A 95 13.56 16.15 6.55
C GLU A 95 14.33 14.99 7.21
N ILE A 96 13.62 14.05 7.85
CA ILE A 96 14.23 12.88 8.51
C ILE A 96 14.04 11.58 7.73
N GLY A 97 13.52 11.64 6.49
CA GLY A 97 13.37 10.51 5.59
C GLY A 97 12.09 9.67 5.80
N GLU A 98 11.10 10.18 6.54
CA GLU A 98 9.80 9.53 6.69
C GLU A 98 8.84 9.94 5.57
N ALA A 99 7.98 9.00 5.15
CA ALA A 99 7.01 9.23 4.09
C ALA A 99 5.90 10.20 4.50
N VAL A 100 5.68 11.23 3.68
CA VAL A 100 4.67 12.26 3.91
C VAL A 100 3.31 11.82 3.36
N ALA A 101 2.26 12.06 4.14
CA ALA A 101 0.88 11.81 3.73
C ALA A 101 0.09 13.12 3.64
N GLU A 102 -0.85 13.15 2.68
CA GLU A 102 -1.78 14.27 2.48
C GLU A 102 -3.23 13.78 2.40
N ASN A 103 -4.19 14.65 2.75
CA ASN A 103 -5.59 14.32 2.59
C ASN A 103 -6.03 14.46 1.14
N VAL A 104 -6.62 13.40 0.58
CA VAL A 104 -7.36 13.45 -0.67
C VAL A 104 -8.86 13.43 -0.38
N LYS A 105 -9.60 14.31 -1.04
CA LYS A 105 -11.02 14.55 -0.74
C LYS A 105 -11.87 13.30 -0.91
N ASP A 106 -11.71 12.62 -2.04
CA ASP A 106 -12.50 11.45 -2.43
C ASP A 106 -11.58 10.39 -3.05
N SER A 107 -11.65 9.19 -2.50
CA SER A 107 -10.94 8.03 -3.04
C SER A 107 -11.76 6.76 -2.82
N TYR A 108 -11.39 5.68 -3.48
CA TYR A 108 -12.01 4.39 -3.26
C TYR A 108 -11.01 3.25 -3.44
N ARG A 109 -11.29 2.15 -2.75
CA ARG A 109 -10.66 0.85 -2.96
C ARG A 109 -11.75 -0.16 -3.22
N MET A 110 -11.62 -0.96 -4.27
CA MET A 110 -12.55 -2.03 -4.55
C MET A 110 -11.80 -3.23 -5.11
N GLY A 111 -12.35 -4.41 -4.90
CA GLY A 111 -11.69 -5.60 -5.42
C GLY A 111 -12.43 -6.88 -5.18
N ILE A 112 -11.76 -7.95 -5.63
CA ILE A 112 -12.16 -9.33 -5.47
C ILE A 112 -11.03 -10.04 -4.75
N GLU A 113 -11.33 -10.67 -3.64
CA GLU A 113 -10.43 -11.54 -2.90
C GLU A 113 -10.86 -12.99 -3.11
N LEU A 114 -9.95 -13.81 -3.54
CA LEU A 114 -10.14 -15.24 -3.73
C LEU A 114 -9.26 -15.99 -2.74
N MET A 115 -9.80 -17.03 -2.15
CA MET A 115 -9.04 -17.97 -1.31
C MET A 115 -9.46 -19.40 -1.62
N ALA A 116 -8.49 -20.29 -1.64
CA ALA A 116 -8.76 -21.73 -1.73
C ALA A 116 -7.71 -22.50 -0.94
N GLY A 117 -8.13 -23.65 -0.39
CA GLY A 117 -7.24 -24.57 0.31
C GLY A 117 -7.67 -26.02 0.05
N ALA A 118 -6.72 -26.85 -0.29
CA ALA A 118 -6.96 -28.26 -0.57
C ALA A 118 -5.97 -29.15 0.20
N ARG A 119 -6.51 -30.16 0.90
CA ARG A 119 -5.72 -31.28 1.38
C ARG A 119 -5.64 -32.32 0.27
N ILE A 120 -4.57 -32.26 -0.53
CA ILE A 120 -4.37 -33.12 -1.71
C ILE A 120 -4.17 -34.57 -1.28
N THR A 121 -3.39 -34.75 -0.21
CA THR A 121 -3.21 -36.05 0.48
C THR A 121 -3.23 -35.82 1.98
N ASN A 122 -3.05 -36.89 2.79
CA ASN A 122 -2.98 -36.79 4.25
C ASN A 122 -1.71 -36.03 4.73
N TRP A 123 -0.72 -35.89 3.87
CA TRP A 123 0.58 -35.28 4.15
C TRP A 123 0.91 -34.07 3.27
N LEU A 124 0.03 -33.69 2.30
CA LEU A 124 0.22 -32.57 1.39
C LEU A 124 -1.01 -31.67 1.39
N ARG A 125 -0.79 -30.38 1.67
CA ARG A 125 -1.80 -29.33 1.61
C ARG A 125 -1.30 -28.18 0.72
N TRP A 126 -2.21 -27.58 -0.01
CA TRP A 126 -1.98 -26.37 -0.77
C TRP A 126 -3.03 -25.31 -0.43
N ASP A 127 -2.58 -24.13 -0.02
CA ASP A 127 -3.38 -22.96 0.23
C ASP A 127 -2.97 -21.83 -0.72
N ILE A 128 -3.95 -21.14 -1.28
CA ILE A 128 -3.75 -20.02 -2.20
C ILE A 128 -4.72 -18.90 -1.87
N ASN A 129 -4.26 -17.66 -1.96
CA ASN A 129 -5.11 -16.49 -2.00
C ASN A 129 -4.64 -15.52 -3.08
N ALA A 130 -5.58 -14.77 -3.63
CA ALA A 130 -5.31 -13.74 -4.62
C ALA A 130 -6.28 -12.59 -4.44
N THR A 131 -5.79 -11.37 -4.57
CA THR A 131 -6.58 -10.14 -4.53
C THR A 131 -6.36 -9.40 -5.83
N TRP A 132 -7.45 -9.11 -6.53
CA TRP A 132 -7.47 -8.18 -7.64
C TRP A 132 -8.21 -6.93 -7.20
N SER A 133 -7.53 -5.79 -7.18
CA SER A 133 -8.02 -4.55 -6.64
C SER A 133 -7.93 -3.38 -7.63
N ARG A 134 -8.74 -2.36 -7.39
CA ARG A 134 -8.67 -1.08 -8.07
C ARG A 134 -8.74 0.03 -7.02
N ASN A 135 -7.62 0.70 -6.80
CA ASN A 135 -7.44 1.71 -5.77
C ASN A 135 -7.23 3.07 -6.44
N ARG A 136 -8.16 4.01 -6.30
CA ARG A 136 -8.11 5.28 -7.06
C ARG A 136 -8.48 6.48 -6.19
N ILE A 137 -7.79 7.59 -6.46
CA ILE A 137 -8.16 8.93 -6.01
C ILE A 137 -8.97 9.58 -7.12
N LYS A 138 -10.05 10.29 -6.76
CA LYS A 138 -10.86 11.06 -7.71
C LYS A 138 -10.42 12.52 -7.70
N ASN A 139 -10.36 13.14 -8.89
CA ASN A 139 -10.07 14.57 -9.06
C ASN A 139 -8.77 15.00 -8.35
N TYR A 140 -7.73 14.19 -8.48
CA TYR A 140 -6.43 14.48 -7.90
C TYR A 140 -5.77 15.67 -8.57
N THR A 141 -5.20 16.55 -7.76
CA THR A 141 -4.35 17.65 -8.19
C THR A 141 -3.00 17.47 -7.54
N GLU A 142 -1.97 17.34 -8.34
CA GLU A 142 -0.59 17.26 -7.88
C GLU A 142 -0.02 18.64 -7.61
N TYR A 143 0.79 18.74 -6.56
CA TYR A 143 1.53 19.93 -6.19
C TYR A 143 3.01 19.69 -6.49
N LEU A 144 3.55 20.46 -7.44
CA LEU A 144 4.94 20.39 -7.89
C LEU A 144 5.71 21.54 -7.27
N SER A 145 6.87 21.26 -6.69
CA SER A 145 7.77 22.30 -6.22
C SER A 145 8.34 23.07 -7.40
N ASP A 146 8.24 24.40 -7.38
CA ASP A 146 8.81 25.24 -8.43
C ASP A 146 10.32 25.33 -8.27
N VAL A 147 11.05 25.11 -9.35
CA VAL A 147 12.50 25.24 -9.43
C VAL A 147 12.88 25.98 -10.72
N ASN A 148 14.00 26.70 -10.72
CA ASN A 148 14.53 27.26 -11.96
C ASN A 148 15.48 26.27 -12.66
N GLU A 149 15.75 26.50 -13.97
CA GLU A 149 16.59 25.63 -14.77
C GLU A 149 18.04 25.52 -14.28
N ASP A 150 18.52 26.52 -13.60
CA ASP A 150 19.89 26.56 -13.07
C ASP A 150 20.05 25.75 -11.76
N TRP A 151 18.97 25.32 -11.13
CA TRP A 151 18.91 24.62 -9.83
C TRP A 151 19.62 25.35 -8.68
N LYS A 152 20.03 26.61 -8.92
CA LYS A 152 20.79 27.44 -7.95
C LYS A 152 19.95 27.84 -6.76
N ASP A 153 18.65 27.92 -6.95
CA ASP A 153 17.70 28.33 -5.90
C ASP A 153 17.22 27.20 -5.01
N MET A 154 17.69 25.96 -5.22
CA MET A 154 17.41 24.84 -4.33
C MET A 154 17.87 25.08 -2.88
N TYR A 155 18.79 26.01 -2.68
CA TYR A 155 19.28 26.48 -1.37
C TYR A 155 18.81 27.90 -1.01
N SER A 156 17.85 28.47 -1.75
CA SER A 156 17.31 29.78 -1.41
C SER A 156 16.35 29.71 -0.24
N GLU A 157 16.21 30.80 0.51
CA GLU A 157 15.22 30.91 1.62
C GLU A 157 13.77 30.67 1.17
N ASN A 158 13.50 30.66 -0.14
CA ASN A 158 12.20 30.50 -0.75
C ASN A 158 11.96 29.08 -1.35
N TRP A 159 12.91 28.16 -1.19
CA TRP A 159 12.76 26.81 -1.72
C TRP A 159 11.56 26.11 -1.08
N GLY A 160 10.69 25.51 -1.91
CA GLY A 160 9.49 24.80 -1.47
C GLY A 160 8.28 25.68 -1.12
N ILE A 161 8.42 27.03 -1.12
CA ILE A 161 7.31 27.96 -0.83
C ILE A 161 6.43 28.16 -2.07
N SER A 162 7.03 28.18 -3.28
CA SER A 162 6.29 28.31 -4.52
C SER A 162 5.96 26.94 -5.09
N GLN A 163 4.70 26.73 -5.47
CA GLN A 163 4.21 25.49 -6.03
C GLN A 163 3.36 25.71 -7.27
N THR A 164 3.51 24.82 -8.24
CA THR A 164 2.64 24.72 -9.42
C THR A 164 1.71 23.53 -9.26
N THR A 165 0.44 23.73 -9.58
CA THR A 165 -0.55 22.66 -9.54
C THR A 165 -0.75 22.05 -10.91
N ARG A 166 -0.89 20.72 -10.96
CA ARG A 166 -1.25 19.95 -12.16
C ARG A 166 -2.46 19.09 -11.87
N TYR A 167 -3.55 19.30 -12.60
CA TYR A 167 -4.73 18.45 -12.48
C TYR A 167 -4.51 17.13 -13.23
N ILE A 168 -4.61 16.01 -12.50
CA ILE A 168 -4.40 14.65 -13.02
C ILE A 168 -5.75 13.96 -13.31
N GLY A 169 -6.78 14.25 -12.53
CA GLY A 169 -8.07 13.56 -12.61
C GLY A 169 -8.12 12.32 -11.75
N THR A 170 -8.61 11.20 -12.30
CA THR A 170 -8.64 9.93 -11.55
C THR A 170 -7.33 9.17 -11.69
N THR A 171 -6.67 8.90 -10.57
CA THR A 171 -5.32 8.34 -10.53
C THR A 171 -5.20 7.16 -9.56
N PRO A 172 -4.24 6.22 -9.75
CA PRO A 172 -3.92 5.19 -8.76
C PRO A 172 -3.49 5.80 -7.42
N ILE A 173 -3.80 5.10 -6.33
CA ILE A 173 -3.22 5.41 -5.03
C ILE A 173 -1.79 4.83 -4.99
N SER A 174 -0.81 5.62 -4.52
CA SER A 174 0.57 5.18 -4.34
C SER A 174 0.65 3.93 -3.44
N PHE A 175 1.66 3.09 -3.66
CA PHE A 175 1.91 1.85 -2.92
C PHE A 175 0.69 0.91 -2.82
N SER A 176 -0.15 0.91 -3.85
CA SER A 176 -1.37 0.11 -3.89
C SER A 176 -1.42 -0.73 -5.17
N PRO A 177 -0.83 -1.94 -5.16
CA PRO A 177 -0.78 -2.82 -6.33
C PRO A 177 -2.19 -3.25 -6.74
N ASP A 178 -2.43 -3.39 -8.05
CA ASP A 178 -3.72 -3.84 -8.57
C ASP A 178 -3.91 -5.36 -8.43
N PHE A 179 -2.81 -6.14 -8.26
CA PHE A 179 -2.89 -7.59 -8.06
C PHE A 179 -1.83 -8.09 -7.08
N MET A 180 -2.26 -8.95 -6.15
CA MET A 180 -1.39 -9.70 -5.23
C MET A 180 -1.85 -11.14 -5.15
N ALA A 181 -0.91 -12.08 -5.02
CA ALA A 181 -1.22 -13.48 -4.79
C ALA A 181 -0.21 -14.13 -3.85
N ASN A 182 -0.70 -15.09 -3.05
CA ASN A 182 0.15 -15.90 -2.18
C ASN A 182 -0.21 -17.37 -2.39
N SER A 183 0.79 -18.23 -2.38
CA SER A 183 0.69 -19.68 -2.46
C SER A 183 1.51 -20.31 -1.34
N LEU A 184 0.91 -21.21 -0.57
CA LEU A 184 1.58 -21.98 0.47
C LEU A 184 1.35 -23.48 0.22
N ILE A 185 2.42 -24.17 -0.17
CA ILE A 185 2.45 -25.63 -0.25
C ILE A 185 3.06 -26.15 1.04
N SER A 186 2.36 -26.99 1.77
CA SER A 186 2.78 -27.56 3.05
C SER A 186 2.81 -29.07 2.98
N LEU A 187 3.91 -29.65 3.41
CA LEU A 187 4.13 -31.08 3.50
C LEU A 187 4.45 -31.47 4.95
N ASP A 188 3.77 -32.49 5.45
CA ASP A 188 4.03 -33.10 6.77
C ASP A 188 3.99 -34.63 6.64
N TYR A 189 5.14 -35.28 6.73
CA TYR A 189 5.26 -36.70 6.55
C TYR A 189 6.29 -37.32 7.47
N LYS A 190 5.85 -38.18 8.40
CA LYS A 190 6.70 -38.98 9.29
C LYS A 190 7.79 -38.16 10.05
N GLY A 191 7.41 -36.98 10.56
CA GLY A 191 8.30 -36.09 11.28
C GLY A 191 9.09 -35.11 10.38
N PHE A 192 9.09 -35.30 9.07
CA PHE A 192 9.58 -34.32 8.13
C PHE A 192 8.46 -33.33 7.81
N ASN A 193 8.76 -32.04 7.90
CA ASN A 193 7.88 -30.96 7.47
C ASN A 193 8.61 -30.05 6.48
N ALA A 194 7.90 -29.59 5.49
CA ALA A 194 8.39 -28.63 4.52
C ALA A 194 7.27 -27.66 4.14
N SER A 195 7.60 -26.40 3.91
CA SER A 195 6.65 -25.46 3.32
C SER A 195 7.34 -24.54 2.33
N LEU A 196 6.74 -24.37 1.16
CA LEU A 196 7.11 -23.41 0.16
C LEU A 196 6.04 -22.32 0.14
N GLN A 197 6.45 -21.10 0.51
CA GLN A 197 5.60 -19.91 0.45
C GLN A 197 6.07 -19.05 -0.71
N THR A 198 5.18 -18.73 -1.63
CA THR A 198 5.45 -17.85 -2.78
C THR A 198 4.50 -16.68 -2.72
N GLN A 199 5.03 -15.47 -2.86
CA GLN A 199 4.28 -14.22 -2.91
C GLN A 199 4.57 -13.51 -4.23
N TYR A 200 3.51 -13.09 -4.90
CA TYR A 200 3.57 -12.21 -6.06
C TYR A 200 2.91 -10.86 -5.74
N VAL A 201 3.55 -9.78 -6.14
CA VAL A 201 3.03 -8.41 -6.06
C VAL A 201 3.21 -7.76 -7.42
N SER A 202 2.13 -7.19 -7.98
CA SER A 202 2.20 -6.46 -9.24
C SER A 202 2.85 -5.09 -9.07
N LYS A 203 3.18 -4.47 -10.20
CA LYS A 203 3.72 -3.10 -10.27
C LYS A 203 2.92 -2.12 -9.39
N GLN A 204 3.63 -1.19 -8.74
CA GLN A 204 3.09 -0.15 -7.88
C GLN A 204 3.64 1.21 -8.29
N TYR A 205 2.86 2.27 -8.09
CA TYR A 205 3.32 3.64 -8.26
C TYR A 205 3.85 4.18 -6.94
N LEU A 206 4.95 4.93 -6.98
CA LEU A 206 5.54 5.58 -5.80
C LEU A 206 4.77 6.85 -5.39
N ASN A 207 4.11 7.50 -6.36
CA ASN A 207 3.31 8.70 -6.13
C ASN A 207 1.90 8.55 -6.75
N ASN A 208 1.05 9.55 -6.49
CA ASN A 208 -0.32 9.57 -6.99
C ASN A 208 -0.45 10.23 -8.38
N ALA A 209 0.66 10.55 -9.04
CA ALA A 209 0.64 11.22 -10.34
C ALA A 209 0.60 10.27 -11.55
N HIS A 210 0.59 8.95 -11.31
CA HIS A 210 0.53 7.91 -12.34
C HIS A 210 1.63 8.02 -13.38
N GLN A 211 2.88 8.08 -12.91
CA GLN A 211 4.04 8.23 -13.77
C GLN A 211 4.81 6.93 -13.89
N GLU A 212 5.03 6.49 -15.12
CA GLU A 212 5.70 5.21 -15.41
C GLU A 212 7.16 5.18 -14.95
N ASP A 213 7.82 6.33 -14.87
CA ASP A 213 9.20 6.47 -14.37
C ASP A 213 9.30 6.42 -12.83
N CYS A 214 8.16 6.42 -12.14
CA CYS A 214 8.06 6.41 -10.68
C CYS A 214 7.29 5.18 -10.20
N THR A 215 7.78 3.99 -10.54
CA THR A 215 7.13 2.71 -10.20
C THR A 215 8.11 1.74 -9.55
N LEU A 216 7.57 0.86 -8.72
CA LEU A 216 8.22 -0.39 -8.32
C LEU A 216 7.76 -1.49 -9.26
N ASP A 217 8.68 -2.26 -9.81
CA ASP A 217 8.37 -3.38 -10.68
C ASP A 217 7.66 -4.51 -9.92
N ALA A 218 6.95 -5.35 -10.69
CA ALA A 218 6.34 -6.53 -10.14
C ALA A 218 7.41 -7.55 -9.73
N TYR A 219 7.19 -8.25 -8.63
CA TYR A 219 8.12 -9.27 -8.14
C TYR A 219 7.41 -10.54 -7.65
N CYS A 220 8.18 -11.64 -7.61
CA CYS A 220 7.73 -12.95 -7.14
C CYS A 220 8.79 -13.59 -6.24
N VAL A 221 8.57 -13.59 -4.92
CA VAL A 221 9.51 -14.11 -3.95
C VAL A 221 9.02 -15.41 -3.34
N SER A 222 9.91 -16.39 -3.21
CA SER A 222 9.62 -17.68 -2.60
C SER A 222 10.54 -17.97 -1.41
N ASN A 223 9.95 -18.41 -0.31
CA ASN A 223 10.65 -18.82 0.90
C ASN A 223 10.40 -20.31 1.17
N LEU A 224 11.45 -21.05 1.49
CA LEU A 224 11.40 -22.47 1.80
C LEU A 224 11.71 -22.71 3.27
N ASN A 225 10.83 -23.41 3.97
CA ASN A 225 11.08 -23.92 5.32
C ASN A 225 11.16 -25.43 5.25
N LEU A 226 12.19 -25.99 5.90
CA LEU A 226 12.39 -27.43 6.05
C LEU A 226 12.57 -27.73 7.54
N GLY A 227 11.98 -28.83 8.02
CA GLY A 227 12.14 -29.24 9.40
C GLY A 227 12.04 -30.74 9.57
N TYR A 228 12.65 -31.23 10.63
CA TYR A 228 12.54 -32.62 11.04
C TYR A 228 12.42 -32.76 12.54
N THR A 229 11.43 -33.57 12.96
CA THR A 229 11.17 -33.85 14.38
C THR A 229 11.64 -35.25 14.75
N PHE A 230 12.62 -35.30 15.64
CA PHE A 230 13.17 -36.54 16.19
C PHE A 230 12.47 -36.93 17.50
N LYS A 231 12.29 -38.21 17.72
CA LYS A 231 11.97 -38.79 19.04
C LYS A 231 13.23 -39.38 19.62
N LEU A 232 13.74 -38.78 20.66
CA LEU A 232 14.97 -39.28 21.37
C LEU A 232 14.58 -39.85 22.72
N LYS A 233 15.30 -40.93 23.15
CA LYS A 233 15.09 -41.53 24.46
C LYS A 233 15.43 -40.51 25.56
N GLY A 234 14.48 -40.29 26.46
CA GLY A 234 14.61 -39.30 27.55
C GLY A 234 14.13 -37.87 27.21
N LEU A 235 13.79 -37.58 25.95
CA LEU A 235 13.24 -36.30 25.52
C LEU A 235 11.86 -36.52 24.84
N LYS A 236 10.96 -35.58 24.99
CA LYS A 236 9.65 -35.65 24.36
C LYS A 236 9.75 -35.57 22.83
N SER A 237 10.52 -34.59 22.34
CA SER A 237 10.85 -34.42 20.92
C SER A 237 11.96 -33.39 20.78
N VAL A 238 12.73 -33.46 19.69
CA VAL A 238 13.67 -32.43 19.24
C VAL A 238 13.28 -32.06 17.82
N ASN A 239 13.13 -30.78 17.54
CA ASN A 239 12.84 -30.26 16.21
C ASN A 239 14.08 -29.48 15.71
N VAL A 240 14.52 -29.77 14.49
CA VAL A 240 15.58 -29.03 13.79
C VAL A 240 14.99 -28.49 12.51
N GLY A 241 15.19 -27.22 12.25
CA GLY A 241 14.63 -26.56 11.06
C GLY A 241 15.62 -25.59 10.40
N VAL A 242 15.40 -25.37 9.11
CA VAL A 242 16.11 -24.42 8.26
C VAL A 242 15.08 -23.60 7.48
N THR A 243 15.29 -22.29 7.45
CA THR A 243 14.51 -21.37 6.59
C THR A 243 15.44 -20.76 5.57
N ILE A 244 15.06 -20.83 4.30
CA ILE A 244 15.76 -20.20 3.19
C ILE A 244 14.82 -19.12 2.67
N TYR A 245 15.22 -17.86 2.83
CA TYR A 245 14.50 -16.71 2.28
C TYR A 245 14.93 -16.47 0.84
N ASN A 246 14.00 -15.99 0.03
CA ASN A 246 14.27 -15.67 -1.37
C ASN A 246 14.99 -16.79 -2.13
N LEU A 247 14.37 -17.97 -2.12
CA LEU A 247 14.94 -19.24 -2.63
C LEU A 247 15.49 -19.15 -4.07
N PHE A 248 14.90 -18.30 -4.91
CA PHE A 248 15.25 -18.15 -6.32
C PHE A 248 16.09 -16.90 -6.62
N ASP A 249 16.57 -16.22 -5.56
CA ASP A 249 17.42 -15.02 -5.66
C ASP A 249 16.82 -13.92 -6.54
N GLU A 250 15.52 -13.65 -6.35
CA GLU A 250 14.81 -12.59 -7.05
C GLU A 250 15.33 -11.23 -6.61
N THR A 251 15.77 -10.41 -7.55
CA THR A 251 16.21 -9.04 -7.29
C THR A 251 15.04 -8.08 -7.51
N TYR A 252 14.66 -7.34 -6.47
CA TYR A 252 13.53 -6.41 -6.55
C TYR A 252 13.71 -5.22 -5.60
N GLU A 253 13.08 -4.11 -5.93
CA GLU A 253 12.97 -2.97 -5.02
C GLU A 253 11.70 -3.12 -4.18
N SER A 254 11.87 -3.08 -2.86
CA SER A 254 10.74 -3.20 -1.93
C SER A 254 10.10 -1.87 -1.59
N ASN A 255 10.83 -0.77 -1.79
CA ASN A 255 10.40 0.59 -1.46
C ASN A 255 11.14 1.62 -2.31
N GLY A 256 10.64 2.85 -2.32
CA GLY A 256 11.23 3.99 -2.99
C GLY A 256 10.49 5.27 -2.63
N TYR A 257 10.96 6.39 -3.14
CA TYR A 257 10.26 7.67 -3.04
C TYR A 257 10.28 8.39 -4.38
N ALA A 258 9.35 9.31 -4.58
CA ALA A 258 9.27 10.13 -5.77
C ALA A 258 9.00 11.58 -5.40
N SER A 259 9.60 12.51 -6.13
CA SER A 259 9.41 13.96 -5.99
C SER A 259 9.11 14.57 -7.35
N GLY A 260 8.20 15.55 -7.37
CA GLY A 260 7.82 16.27 -8.58
C GLY A 260 8.24 17.73 -8.53
N SER A 261 8.75 18.25 -9.65
CA SER A 261 9.15 19.65 -9.82
C SER A 261 8.57 20.24 -11.09
N ALA A 262 8.23 21.54 -11.01
CA ALA A 262 7.92 22.36 -12.17
C ALA A 262 9.13 23.28 -12.44
N VAL A 263 9.77 23.10 -13.60
CA VAL A 263 11.01 23.81 -13.97
C VAL A 263 10.67 25.04 -14.79
N TYR A 264 11.10 26.18 -14.33
CA TYR A 264 10.90 27.48 -14.96
C TYR A 264 12.18 28.03 -15.55
N GLU A 265 12.04 28.84 -16.61
CA GLU A 265 13.14 29.64 -17.17
C GLU A 265 13.69 30.56 -16.09
N GLY A 266 15.03 30.55 -15.91
CA GLY A 266 15.70 31.34 -14.87
C GLY A 266 15.58 32.84 -15.10
N HIS A 267 15.12 33.58 -14.11
CA HIS A 267 15.06 35.04 -14.13
C HIS A 267 15.71 35.60 -12.86
N GLY A 268 17.02 35.88 -12.98
CA GLY A 268 17.78 36.65 -11.98
C GLY A 268 18.07 35.94 -10.66
N LYS A 269 18.87 36.57 -9.82
CA LYS A 269 19.28 36.05 -8.53
C LYS A 269 18.11 36.07 -7.54
N ASN A 270 17.81 34.92 -6.94
CA ASN A 270 16.86 34.74 -5.85
C ASN A 270 15.35 34.71 -6.22
N GLN A 271 14.97 34.50 -7.49
CA GLN A 271 13.57 34.30 -7.85
C GLN A 271 13.42 32.99 -8.59
N ILE A 272 12.63 32.06 -8.01
CA ILE A 272 12.31 30.77 -8.65
C ILE A 272 11.41 31.02 -9.87
N LYS A 273 10.38 31.84 -9.69
CA LYS A 273 9.51 32.33 -10.76
C LYS A 273 8.93 33.71 -10.40
N ASP A 274 8.63 34.47 -11.39
CA ASP A 274 7.77 35.66 -11.33
C ASP A 274 6.53 35.45 -12.21
N LYS A 275 5.67 36.47 -12.33
CA LYS A 275 4.45 36.40 -13.14
C LYS A 275 4.71 36.22 -14.64
N ASP A 276 5.90 36.47 -15.10
CA ASP A 276 6.30 36.40 -16.52
C ASP A 276 7.18 35.17 -16.81
N SER A 277 7.54 34.40 -15.78
CA SER A 277 8.37 33.20 -15.91
C SER A 277 7.66 32.13 -16.72
N LYS A 278 8.34 31.58 -17.72
CA LYS A 278 7.84 30.51 -18.58
C LYS A 278 8.11 29.16 -17.95
N LEU A 279 7.04 28.34 -17.79
CA LEU A 279 7.17 26.94 -17.45
C LEU A 279 7.82 26.18 -18.63
N LEU A 280 8.99 25.60 -18.42
CA LEU A 280 9.74 24.84 -19.42
C LEU A 280 9.23 23.40 -19.49
N TYR A 281 9.22 22.70 -18.36
CA TYR A 281 8.73 21.32 -18.25
C TYR A 281 8.41 20.97 -16.80
N THR A 282 7.72 19.84 -16.61
CA THR A 282 7.57 19.19 -15.31
C THR A 282 8.45 17.95 -15.29
N SER A 283 9.15 17.73 -14.19
CA SER A 283 10.04 16.59 -13.98
C SER A 283 9.61 15.84 -12.74
N ASN A 284 9.77 14.52 -12.77
CA ASN A 284 9.65 13.68 -11.59
C ASN A 284 10.92 12.85 -11.46
N TYR A 285 11.32 12.68 -10.23
CA TYR A 285 12.47 11.90 -9.84
C TYR A 285 12.04 10.80 -8.90
N ALA A 286 12.52 9.59 -9.12
CA ALA A 286 12.34 8.47 -8.22
C ALA A 286 13.69 7.94 -7.76
N ALA A 287 13.76 7.53 -6.51
CA ALA A 287 14.88 6.77 -5.98
C ALA A 287 14.35 5.52 -5.28
N TYR A 288 15.11 4.44 -5.36
CA TYR A 288 14.71 3.11 -4.98
C TYR A 288 15.60 2.58 -3.88
N TYR A 289 15.02 1.80 -2.99
CA TYR A 289 15.75 1.06 -1.96
C TYR A 289 15.84 -0.40 -2.41
N PRO A 290 17.02 -0.89 -2.79
CA PRO A 290 17.21 -2.30 -3.13
C PRO A 290 17.00 -3.16 -1.87
N ASN A 291 16.54 -4.37 -2.09
CA ASN A 291 16.32 -5.35 -1.03
C ASN A 291 17.49 -6.33 -0.95
#